data_3a916d971afa0a0c37ab586e83d00a6a
#
_entry.id   3a916d971afa0a0c37ab586e83d00a6a
#
_cell.length_a   1.000
_cell.length_b   1.000
_cell.length_c   1.000
_cell.angle_alpha   90.00
_cell.angle_beta   90.00
_cell.angle_gamma   90.00
#
_symmetry.space_group_name_H-M   'P 1'
#
loop_
_entity.id
_entity.type
_entity.pdbx_description
1 polymer ?
#
loop_
_entity_poly.entity_id
_entity_poly.type
_entity_poly.pdbx_seq_one_letter_code
_entity_poly.pdbx_strand_id
1 'polypeptide(L)'
;MVKTDDPSKYLPLSETTYYTMLCLAWEPMHGYALMQKVSEVSQGMVALGAGTLYTIFSTLEKEALIEMVSEADRRKTYALTPKGKQVLLLQIQRLTIMTQNGQNVAKLLAD
;
A
#
# COMPACT_ATOMS: atom_id res chain seq x y z
N MET A 1 -15.88 -25.05 8.37
CA MET A 1 -16.26 -23.71 7.92
C MET A 1 -15.04 -22.83 7.84
N VAL A 2 -14.69 -22.39 6.63
CA VAL A 2 -13.53 -21.53 6.47
C VAL A 2 -13.92 -20.12 6.90
N LYS A 3 -13.20 -19.62 7.90
CA LYS A 3 -13.43 -18.27 8.37
C LYS A 3 -12.74 -17.31 7.40
N THR A 4 -13.50 -16.55 6.65
CA THR A 4 -12.94 -15.51 5.78
C THR A 4 -12.44 -14.36 6.64
N ASP A 5 -11.22 -13.92 6.37
CA ASP A 5 -10.68 -12.75 7.02
C ASP A 5 -11.50 -11.52 6.63
N ASP A 6 -11.85 -10.71 7.63
CA ASP A 6 -12.47 -9.43 7.39
C ASP A 6 -11.37 -8.46 6.93
N PRO A 7 -11.43 -7.94 5.67
CA PRO A 7 -10.39 -7.04 5.19
C PRO A 7 -10.19 -5.80 6.06
N SER A 8 -11.22 -5.37 6.80
CA SER A 8 -11.12 -4.18 7.65
C SER A 8 -10.17 -4.35 8.82
N LYS A 9 -9.82 -5.60 9.18
CA LYS A 9 -8.92 -5.84 10.32
C LYS A 9 -7.50 -5.29 10.08
N TYR A 10 -7.13 -5.05 8.82
CA TYR A 10 -5.82 -4.53 8.47
C TYR A 10 -5.75 -3.01 8.52
N LEU A 11 -6.88 -2.35 8.75
CA LEU A 11 -6.95 -0.89 8.73
C LEU A 11 -6.75 -0.29 10.13
N PRO A 12 -6.19 0.91 10.21
CA PRO A 12 -5.65 1.68 9.09
C PRO A 12 -4.28 1.17 8.67
N LEU A 13 -4.00 1.26 7.38
CA LEU A 13 -2.66 0.97 6.88
C LEU A 13 -1.74 2.14 7.23
N SER A 14 -0.48 1.82 7.55
CA SER A 14 0.53 2.88 7.67
C SER A 14 0.72 3.56 6.32
N GLU A 15 1.24 4.78 6.34
CA GLU A 15 1.48 5.53 5.11
C GLU A 15 2.41 4.78 4.17
N THR A 16 3.48 4.19 4.70
CA THR A 16 4.43 3.43 3.88
C THR A 16 3.80 2.17 3.27
N THR A 17 3.01 1.45 4.04
CA THR A 17 2.31 0.26 3.55
C THR A 17 1.26 0.63 2.51
N TYR A 18 0.52 1.72 2.76
CA TYR A 18 -0.47 2.21 1.82
C TYR A 18 0.16 2.52 0.46
N TYR A 19 1.25 3.30 0.45
CA TYR A 19 1.93 3.63 -0.81
C TYR A 19 2.50 2.40 -1.52
N THR A 20 3.01 1.43 -0.75
CA THR A 20 3.49 0.17 -1.32
C THR A 20 2.37 -0.55 -2.07
N MET A 21 1.22 -0.72 -1.42
CA MET A 21 0.08 -1.40 -2.03
C MET A 21 -0.50 -0.59 -3.18
N LEU A 22 -0.57 0.73 -3.02
CA LEU A 22 -1.06 1.62 -4.06
C LEU A 22 -0.26 1.48 -5.35
N CYS A 23 1.07 1.47 -5.25
CA CYS A 23 1.93 1.32 -6.41
C CYS A 23 1.80 -0.05 -7.06
N LEU A 24 1.66 -1.11 -6.26
CA LEU A 24 1.43 -2.46 -6.79
C LEU A 24 0.08 -2.60 -7.50
N ALA A 25 -0.88 -1.71 -7.20
CA ALA A 25 -2.17 -1.74 -7.88
C ALA A 25 -2.06 -1.33 -9.35
N TRP A 26 -1.06 -0.51 -9.70
CA TRP A 26 -0.85 -0.15 -11.10
C TRP A 26 -0.28 -1.31 -11.90
N GLU A 27 0.72 -1.99 -11.36
CA GLU A 27 1.33 -3.15 -12.01
C GLU A 27 2.22 -3.89 -11.01
N PRO A 28 2.49 -5.18 -11.26
CA PRO A 28 3.47 -5.90 -10.45
C PRO A 28 4.84 -5.23 -10.53
N MET A 29 5.57 -5.20 -9.42
CA MET A 29 6.89 -4.57 -9.36
C MET A 29 7.84 -5.33 -8.45
N HIS A 30 9.14 -5.25 -8.77
CA HIS A 30 10.19 -5.64 -7.84
C HIS A 30 10.55 -4.47 -6.94
N GLY A 31 11.29 -4.75 -5.85
CA GLY A 31 11.52 -3.76 -4.79
C GLY A 31 12.15 -2.46 -5.25
N TYR A 32 13.16 -2.53 -6.13
CA TYR A 32 13.87 -1.32 -6.57
C TYR A 32 12.93 -0.38 -7.33
N ALA A 33 12.18 -0.93 -8.29
CA ALA A 33 11.22 -0.13 -9.05
C ALA A 33 10.13 0.44 -8.14
N LEU A 34 9.70 -0.34 -7.16
CA LEU A 34 8.68 0.10 -6.21
C LEU A 34 9.17 1.26 -5.36
N MET A 35 10.41 1.20 -4.87
CA MET A 35 10.97 2.30 -4.08
C MET A 35 10.97 3.62 -4.85
N GLN A 36 11.36 3.55 -6.13
CA GLN A 36 11.36 4.74 -6.98
C GLN A 36 9.95 5.26 -7.23
N LYS A 37 9.01 4.36 -7.48
CA LYS A 37 7.62 4.72 -7.75
C LYS A 37 6.97 5.37 -6.53
N VAL A 38 7.21 4.84 -5.35
CA VAL A 38 6.67 5.40 -4.11
C VAL A 38 7.19 6.83 -3.90
N SER A 39 8.49 7.05 -4.08
CA SER A 39 9.06 8.39 -3.95
C SER A 39 8.43 9.37 -4.94
N GLU A 40 8.28 8.94 -6.19
CA GLU A 40 7.69 9.76 -7.24
C GLU A 40 6.24 10.11 -6.95
N VAL A 41 5.42 9.10 -6.67
CA VAL A 41 3.98 9.27 -6.46
C VAL A 41 3.69 10.09 -5.20
N SER A 42 4.47 9.89 -4.14
CA SER A 42 4.31 10.63 -2.89
C SER A 42 4.94 12.03 -2.94
N GLN A 43 5.51 12.42 -4.09
CA GLN A 43 6.20 13.70 -4.25
C GLN A 43 7.33 13.85 -3.23
N GLY A 44 8.02 12.75 -2.97
CA GLY A 44 9.15 12.74 -2.05
C GLY A 44 8.78 12.68 -0.57
N MET A 45 7.49 12.67 -0.23
CA MET A 45 7.07 12.62 1.18
C MET A 45 7.35 11.27 1.81
N VAL A 46 7.37 10.21 1.00
CA VAL A 46 7.68 8.86 1.48
C VAL A 46 8.89 8.34 0.73
N ALA A 47 9.94 8.04 1.47
CA ALA A 47 11.16 7.44 0.94
C ALA A 47 11.38 6.12 1.66
N LEU A 48 11.29 5.01 0.92
CA LEU A 48 11.48 3.67 1.47
C LEU A 48 12.90 3.20 1.26
N GLY A 49 13.56 2.81 2.34
CA GLY A 49 14.83 2.09 2.26
C GLY A 49 14.58 0.61 1.98
N ALA A 50 15.62 -0.08 1.53
CA ALA A 50 15.52 -1.49 1.18
C ALA A 50 15.09 -2.36 2.37
N GLY A 51 15.61 -2.09 3.57
CA GLY A 51 15.26 -2.86 4.76
C GLY A 51 13.80 -2.69 5.16
N THR A 52 13.28 -1.46 5.11
CA THR A 52 11.89 -1.18 5.42
C THR A 52 10.98 -1.87 4.40
N LEU A 53 11.31 -1.79 3.11
CA LEU A 53 10.53 -2.42 2.07
C LEU A 53 10.52 -3.94 2.22
N TYR A 54 11.66 -4.54 2.56
CA TYR A 54 11.74 -5.98 2.81
C TYR A 54 10.76 -6.39 3.92
N THR A 55 10.72 -5.63 5.01
CA THR A 55 9.81 -5.91 6.12
C THR A 55 8.35 -5.79 5.68
N ILE A 56 8.03 -4.74 4.91
CA ILE A 56 6.67 -4.55 4.41
C ILE A 56 6.27 -5.71 3.50
N PHE A 57 7.12 -6.08 2.54
CA PHE A 57 6.85 -7.20 1.64
C PHE A 57 6.65 -8.51 2.41
N SER A 58 7.52 -8.79 3.40
CA SER A 58 7.41 -10.01 4.19
C SER A 58 6.07 -10.07 4.93
N THR A 59 5.67 -8.97 5.54
CA THR A 59 4.41 -8.89 6.28
C THR A 59 3.22 -9.06 5.34
N LEU A 60 3.22 -8.34 4.23
CA LEU A 60 2.11 -8.40 3.27
C LEU A 60 1.98 -9.77 2.62
N GLU A 61 3.12 -10.40 2.31
CA GLU A 61 3.11 -11.74 1.73
C GLU A 61 2.58 -12.76 2.74
N LYS A 62 3.02 -12.67 3.98
CA LYS A 62 2.55 -13.55 5.06
C LYS A 62 1.04 -13.45 5.25
N GLU A 63 0.49 -12.24 5.13
CA GLU A 63 -0.94 -12.00 5.28
C GLU A 63 -1.71 -12.24 3.98
N ALA A 64 -1.04 -12.70 2.92
CA ALA A 64 -1.63 -12.96 1.62
C ALA A 64 -2.29 -11.74 0.97
N LEU A 65 -1.75 -10.55 1.26
CA LEU A 65 -2.18 -9.31 0.61
C LEU A 65 -1.42 -9.05 -0.67
N ILE A 66 -0.22 -9.62 -0.79
CA ILE A 66 0.56 -9.64 -2.02
C ILE A 66 1.05 -11.06 -2.27
N GLU A 67 1.45 -11.33 -3.51
CA GLU A 67 2.05 -12.62 -3.88
C GLU A 67 3.17 -12.40 -4.88
N MET A 68 4.16 -13.28 -4.83
CA MET A 68 5.24 -13.26 -5.80
C MET A 68 4.73 -13.85 -7.12
N VAL A 69 4.86 -13.09 -8.20
CA VAL A 69 4.37 -13.51 -9.51
C VAL A 69 5.51 -13.91 -10.46
N SER A 70 6.73 -13.49 -10.16
CA SER A 70 7.90 -13.94 -10.93
C SER A 70 9.17 -13.72 -10.12
N GLU A 71 10.21 -14.47 -10.51
CA GLU A 71 11.55 -14.28 -9.99
C GLU A 71 12.51 -14.47 -11.15
N ALA A 72 13.29 -13.43 -11.46
CA ALA A 72 14.28 -13.46 -12.53
C ALA A 72 15.47 -12.59 -12.12
N ASP A 73 16.69 -13.08 -12.40
CA ASP A 73 17.91 -12.33 -12.11
C ASP A 73 17.99 -11.89 -10.65
N ARG A 74 17.55 -12.77 -9.72
CA ARG A 74 17.52 -12.53 -8.28
C ARG A 74 16.55 -11.42 -7.86
N ARG A 75 15.63 -11.04 -8.76
CA ARG A 75 14.59 -10.05 -8.46
C ARG A 75 13.25 -10.74 -8.35
N LYS A 76 12.59 -10.51 -7.23
CA LYS A 76 11.24 -11.01 -6.98
C LYS A 76 10.25 -9.91 -7.30
N THR A 77 9.28 -10.23 -8.15
CA THR A 77 8.22 -9.32 -8.54
C THR A 77 6.95 -9.70 -7.82
N TYR A 78 6.31 -8.72 -7.21
CA TYR A 78 5.09 -8.92 -6.40
C TYR A 78 3.91 -8.20 -7.01
N ALA A 79 2.72 -8.76 -6.77
CA ALA A 79 1.45 -8.18 -7.18
C ALA A 79 0.46 -8.25 -6.04
N LEU A 80 -0.54 -7.36 -6.06
CA LEU A 80 -1.65 -7.46 -5.11
C LEU A 80 -2.46 -8.72 -5.38
N THR A 81 -2.86 -9.40 -4.30
CA THR A 81 -3.86 -10.46 -4.37
C THR A 81 -5.26 -9.83 -4.41
N PRO A 82 -6.32 -10.62 -4.75
CA PRO A 82 -7.69 -10.10 -4.62
C PRO A 82 -7.99 -9.57 -3.22
N LYS A 83 -7.50 -10.25 -2.19
CA LYS A 83 -7.64 -9.80 -0.80
C LYS A 83 -6.93 -8.45 -0.59
N GLY A 84 -5.72 -8.32 -1.11
CA GLY A 84 -4.98 -7.06 -1.03
C GLY A 84 -5.70 -5.91 -1.70
N LYS A 85 -6.33 -6.16 -2.85
CA LYS A 85 -7.13 -5.15 -3.54
C LYS A 85 -8.30 -4.66 -2.69
N GLN A 86 -8.98 -5.58 -1.99
CA GLN A 86 -10.08 -5.22 -1.11
C GLN A 86 -9.61 -4.36 0.06
N VAL A 87 -8.49 -4.72 0.68
CA VAL A 87 -7.92 -3.94 1.78
C VAL A 87 -7.55 -2.55 1.30
N LEU A 88 -6.92 -2.45 0.14
CA LEU A 88 -6.53 -1.17 -0.43
C LEU A 88 -7.75 -0.28 -0.71
N LEU A 89 -8.81 -0.84 -1.28
CA LEU A 89 -10.05 -0.10 -1.54
C LEU A 89 -10.64 0.47 -0.25
N LEU A 90 -10.66 -0.31 0.81
CA LEU A 90 -11.18 0.15 2.10
C LEU A 90 -10.33 1.28 2.67
N GLN A 91 -9.01 1.19 2.52
CA GLN A 91 -8.11 2.26 2.96
C GLN A 91 -8.37 3.54 2.16
N ILE A 92 -8.54 3.43 0.85
CA ILE A 92 -8.84 4.58 0.00
C ILE A 92 -10.14 5.25 0.43
N GLN A 93 -11.17 4.47 0.75
CA GLN A 93 -12.44 5.00 1.25
C GLN A 93 -12.25 5.77 2.56
N ARG A 94 -11.45 5.22 3.48
CA ARG A 94 -11.10 5.89 4.74
C ARG A 94 -10.45 7.24 4.48
N LEU A 95 -9.45 7.25 3.59
CA LEU A 95 -8.71 8.47 3.27
C LEU A 95 -9.60 9.52 2.62
N THR A 96 -10.54 9.08 1.78
CA THR A 96 -11.48 10.00 1.15
C THR A 96 -12.33 10.72 2.19
N ILE A 97 -12.85 9.98 3.16
CA ILE A 97 -13.63 10.57 4.26
C ILE A 97 -12.76 11.54 5.06
N MET A 98 -11.55 11.12 5.42
CA MET A 98 -10.61 11.95 6.18
C MET A 98 -10.26 13.22 5.43
N THR A 99 -10.01 13.10 4.12
CA THR A 99 -9.68 14.25 3.29
C THR A 99 -10.83 15.24 3.20
N GLN A 100 -12.05 14.76 3.03
CA GLN A 100 -13.23 15.63 3.01
C GLN A 100 -13.38 16.41 4.32
N ASN A 101 -13.24 15.71 5.44
CA ASN A 101 -13.29 16.36 6.74
C ASN A 101 -12.20 17.42 6.89
N GLY A 102 -10.99 17.08 6.44
CA GLY A 102 -9.86 18.01 6.48
C GLY A 102 -10.09 19.24 5.62
N GLN A 103 -10.61 19.04 4.41
CA GLN A 103 -10.89 20.17 3.50
C GLN A 103 -11.93 21.12 4.07
N ASN A 104 -12.96 20.58 4.73
CA ASN A 104 -13.97 21.42 5.37
C ASN A 104 -13.37 22.28 6.49
N VAL A 105 -12.48 21.69 7.29
CA VAL A 105 -11.80 22.42 8.36
C VAL A 105 -10.77 23.40 7.80
N ALA A 106 -10.07 23.01 6.73
CA ALA A 106 -9.05 23.89 6.12
C ALA A 106 -9.63 25.22 5.70
N LYS A 107 -10.88 25.25 5.23
CA LYS A 107 -11.57 26.50 4.88
C LYS A 107 -11.72 27.43 6.09
N LEU A 108 -11.94 26.85 7.27
CA LEU A 108 -12.06 27.63 8.51
C LEU A 108 -10.71 28.13 8.97
N LEU A 109 -9.64 27.40 8.70
CA LEU A 109 -8.29 27.72 9.15
C LEU A 109 -7.60 28.74 8.23
N ALA A 110 -8.10 28.91 7.02
CA ALA A 110 -7.46 29.76 6.02
C ALA A 110 -7.70 31.26 6.24
N ASP A 111 -8.61 31.64 7.10
CA ASP A 111 -8.95 33.05 7.40
C ASP A 111 -8.08 33.64 8.49
#